data_b18720ed25d7615c522b8257b2faf84c
#
_entry.id   b18720ed25d7615c522b8257b2faf84c
#
_cell.length_a   1.000
_cell.length_b   1.000
_cell.length_c   1.000
_cell.angle_alpha   90.00
_cell.angle_beta   90.00
_cell.angle_gamma   90.00
#
_symmetry.space_group_name_H-M   'P 1'
#
loop_
_entity.id
_entity.type
_entity.pdbx_description
1 polymer ?
#
loop_
_entity_poly.entity_id
_entity_poly.type
_entity_poly.pdbx_seq_one_letter_code
_entity_poly.pdbx_strand_id
1 'polypeptide(L)'
;MRVFHSLAFAACTAALLALGGCGTSRPPSTSSSSSAPIRTTPPLTAEQAHDIAIHALGLVGTPYRYGGNTPDSGFDCSGLIGYVYRNQVGTPPPRTVAQLNNWGYRIDGGELRAGDLVVFGTGRQPNHAGIYVGEGRFVHAPSTGGTVRLDHLQSRPWARQNAAFRRP
;
A
#
# COMPACT_ATOMS: atom_id res chain seq x y z
N MET A 1 7.34 -38.39 -57.00
CA MET A 1 7.49 -37.69 -58.30
C MET A 1 8.13 -36.35 -57.97
N ARG A 2 9.47 -36.22 -58.14
CA ARG A 2 10.11 -35.56 -59.29
C ARG A 2 9.77 -34.07 -59.31
N VAL A 3 10.65 -33.05 -59.34
CA VAL A 3 12.02 -32.92 -59.92
C VAL A 3 12.53 -31.55 -59.37
N PHE A 4 13.72 -31.42 -58.80
CA PHE A 4 14.93 -30.83 -59.29
C PHE A 4 14.83 -29.50 -60.12
N HIS A 5 15.59 -28.49 -59.76
CA HIS A 5 16.72 -27.85 -60.51
C HIS A 5 17.08 -26.57 -59.76
N SER A 6 18.21 -26.40 -59.18
CA SER A 6 19.59 -26.20 -59.69
C SER A 6 19.91 -24.80 -60.17
N LEU A 7 20.94 -24.22 -59.56
CA LEU A 7 22.08 -23.45 -60.03
C LEU A 7 21.84 -22.07 -60.72
N ALA A 8 22.55 -21.03 -60.40
CA ALA A 8 23.94 -20.73 -60.70
C ALA A 8 24.35 -19.37 -60.13
N PHE A 9 25.50 -19.30 -59.47
CA PHE A 9 26.71 -18.55 -59.77
C PHE A 9 26.58 -17.14 -60.34
N ALA A 10 27.17 -16.16 -59.64
CA ALA A 10 28.22 -15.31 -60.18
C ALA A 10 28.92 -14.48 -59.12
N ALA A 11 30.17 -14.67 -59.01
CA ALA A 11 31.13 -13.84 -58.25
C ALA A 11 31.49 -12.60 -59.11
N CYS A 12 31.74 -11.47 -58.46
CA CYS A 12 32.74 -10.50 -58.90
C CYS A 12 33.01 -9.43 -57.81
N THR A 13 34.21 -9.54 -57.30
CA THR A 13 35.29 -8.56 -57.21
C THR A 13 35.18 -7.33 -56.33
N ALA A 14 36.19 -7.26 -55.53
CA ALA A 14 36.68 -6.28 -54.60
C ALA A 14 36.76 -4.83 -55.14
N ALA A 15 36.52 -3.89 -54.23
CA ALA A 15 37.23 -2.62 -54.20
C ALA A 15 37.36 -2.13 -52.78
N LEU A 16 38.56 -2.14 -52.29
CA LEU A 16 38.98 -1.43 -51.08
C LEU A 16 38.89 0.09 -51.28
N LEU A 17 38.28 0.81 -50.41
CA LEU A 17 38.58 2.20 -50.15
C LEU A 17 38.43 2.48 -48.66
N ALA A 18 39.58 2.59 -48.01
CA ALA A 18 39.72 3.13 -46.68
C ALA A 18 39.61 4.65 -46.76
N LEU A 19 38.75 5.27 -45.93
CA LEU A 19 38.88 6.66 -45.56
C LEU A 19 38.12 6.93 -44.23
N GLY A 20 38.89 7.30 -43.24
CA GLY A 20 38.65 8.46 -42.39
C GLY A 20 37.63 8.28 -41.28
N GLY A 21 38.14 7.95 -40.09
CA GLY A 21 37.42 8.06 -38.86
C GLY A 21 37.04 9.49 -38.53
N CYS A 22 35.80 9.70 -38.09
CA CYS A 22 35.42 10.74 -37.17
C CYS A 22 34.68 10.06 -36.03
N GLY A 23 35.43 9.83 -34.98
CA GLY A 23 34.87 9.42 -33.70
C GLY A 23 34.05 10.57 -33.12
N THR A 24 32.74 10.53 -33.26
CA THR A 24 31.86 11.30 -32.42
C THR A 24 31.69 10.54 -31.13
N SER A 25 32.49 10.93 -30.15
CA SER A 25 32.31 10.55 -28.76
C SER A 25 30.92 11.05 -28.32
N ARG A 26 29.96 10.15 -28.31
CA ARG A 26 28.65 10.38 -27.70
C ARG A 26 28.90 10.61 -26.18
N PRO A 27 28.57 11.77 -25.63
CA PRO A 27 28.69 11.95 -24.20
C PRO A 27 27.83 10.89 -23.51
N PRO A 28 28.27 10.37 -22.35
CA PRO A 28 27.46 9.45 -21.57
C PRO A 28 26.15 10.15 -21.23
N SER A 29 25.04 9.60 -21.72
CA SER A 29 23.72 10.02 -21.26
C SER A 29 23.65 9.73 -19.78
N THR A 30 23.90 10.74 -18.98
CA THR A 30 23.50 10.74 -17.58
C THR A 30 21.98 10.64 -17.60
N SER A 31 21.50 9.42 -17.45
CA SER A 31 20.12 9.16 -17.10
C SER A 31 19.91 9.80 -15.74
N SER A 32 19.50 11.07 -15.74
CA SER A 32 18.95 11.71 -14.58
C SER A 32 17.69 10.93 -14.25
N SER A 33 17.82 9.93 -13.39
CA SER A 33 16.70 9.37 -12.66
C SER A 33 16.06 10.52 -11.91
N SER A 34 15.10 11.15 -12.55
CA SER A 34 14.14 12.02 -11.86
C SER A 34 13.31 11.10 -10.96
N SER A 35 13.88 10.75 -9.83
CA SER A 35 13.09 10.26 -8.71
C SER A 35 12.18 11.44 -8.33
N ALA A 36 10.91 11.36 -8.77
CA ALA A 36 9.88 12.21 -8.22
C ALA A 36 10.02 12.16 -6.69
N PRO A 37 9.95 13.32 -5.99
CA PRO A 37 10.06 13.31 -4.55
C PRO A 37 8.97 12.39 -4.01
N ILE A 38 9.36 11.24 -3.47
CA ILE A 38 8.51 10.43 -2.64
C ILE A 38 8.11 11.39 -1.52
N ARG A 39 6.84 11.78 -1.49
CA ARG A 39 6.30 12.53 -0.34
C ARG A 39 6.32 11.55 0.82
N THR A 40 7.45 11.45 1.47
CA THR A 40 7.59 10.75 2.74
C THR A 40 6.89 11.63 3.78
N THR A 41 5.65 11.28 4.10
CA THR A 41 5.07 11.73 5.35
C THR A 41 6.06 11.33 6.45
N PRO A 42 6.49 12.24 7.32
CA PRO A 42 7.38 11.87 8.41
C PRO A 42 6.75 10.69 9.17
N PRO A 43 7.54 9.70 9.57
CA PRO A 43 7.02 8.58 10.33
C PRO A 43 6.39 9.10 11.63
N LEU A 44 5.26 8.49 12.04
CA LEU A 44 4.59 8.84 13.29
C LEU A 44 5.58 8.75 14.46
N THR A 45 5.56 9.77 15.32
CA THR A 45 6.25 9.70 16.61
C THR A 45 5.60 8.63 17.50
N ALA A 46 6.31 8.18 18.52
CA ALA A 46 5.75 7.24 19.48
C ALA A 46 4.52 7.82 20.22
N GLU A 47 4.55 9.11 20.51
CA GLU A 47 3.45 9.84 21.12
C GLU A 47 2.22 9.87 20.20
N GLN A 48 2.38 10.29 18.95
CA GLN A 48 1.29 10.28 17.97
C GLN A 48 0.69 8.88 17.77
N ALA A 49 1.53 7.86 17.73
CA ALA A 49 1.08 6.47 17.60
C ALA A 49 0.24 6.04 18.81
N HIS A 50 0.63 6.46 20.01
CA HIS A 50 -0.11 6.21 21.25
C HIS A 50 -1.44 6.97 21.27
N ASP A 51 -1.46 8.24 20.90
CA ASP A 51 -2.65 9.08 20.84
C ASP A 51 -3.68 8.53 19.83
N ILE A 52 -3.21 8.03 18.68
CA ILE A 52 -4.05 7.33 17.70
C ILE A 52 -4.75 6.13 18.34
N ALA A 53 -4.02 5.31 19.09
CA ALA A 53 -4.58 4.12 19.74
C ALA A 53 -5.60 4.49 20.83
N ILE A 54 -5.29 5.46 21.68
CA ILE A 54 -6.19 5.95 22.73
C ILE A 54 -7.46 6.54 22.11
N HIS A 55 -7.31 7.36 21.08
CA HIS A 55 -8.46 7.95 20.39
C HIS A 55 -9.37 6.87 19.77
N ALA A 56 -8.77 5.88 19.09
CA ALA A 56 -9.52 4.77 18.54
C ALA A 56 -10.30 3.98 19.61
N LEU A 57 -9.67 3.72 20.75
CA LEU A 57 -10.31 3.06 21.90
C LEU A 57 -11.49 3.87 22.45
N GLY A 58 -11.36 5.19 22.50
CA GLY A 58 -12.44 6.09 22.95
C GLY A 58 -13.67 6.09 22.05
N LEU A 59 -13.58 5.57 20.83
CA LEU A 59 -14.68 5.48 19.87
C LEU A 59 -15.41 4.12 19.91
N VAL A 60 -14.95 3.18 20.73
CA VAL A 60 -15.62 1.88 20.90
C VAL A 60 -17.06 2.09 21.38
N GLY A 61 -18.00 1.39 20.75
CA GLY A 61 -19.43 1.53 20.98
C GLY A 61 -20.14 2.44 19.96
N THR A 62 -19.42 3.27 19.20
CA THR A 62 -20.03 4.09 18.14
C THR A 62 -20.68 3.20 17.07
N PRO A 63 -21.93 3.47 16.65
CA PRO A 63 -22.62 2.66 15.66
C PRO A 63 -21.85 2.55 14.32
N TYR A 64 -21.91 1.37 13.71
CA TYR A 64 -21.48 1.23 12.31
C TYR A 64 -22.47 1.92 11.38
N ARG A 65 -21.94 2.66 10.43
CA ARG A 65 -22.69 3.19 9.29
C ARG A 65 -21.86 3.15 8.03
N TYR A 66 -22.41 2.57 6.96
CA TYR A 66 -21.75 2.57 5.65
C TYR A 66 -21.54 4.01 5.17
N GLY A 67 -20.31 4.36 4.82
CA GLY A 67 -19.92 5.72 4.45
C GLY A 67 -19.80 6.70 5.62
N GLY A 68 -20.08 6.27 6.86
CA GLY A 68 -19.96 7.10 8.05
C GLY A 68 -18.50 7.42 8.39
N ASN A 69 -18.25 8.62 8.93
CA ASN A 69 -16.92 9.14 9.19
C ASN A 69 -16.84 10.13 10.36
N THR A 70 -17.89 10.19 11.18
CA THR A 70 -17.94 10.99 12.42
C THR A 70 -18.61 10.19 13.55
N PRO A 71 -18.34 10.52 14.82
CA PRO A 71 -19.01 9.86 15.95
C PRO A 71 -20.54 9.95 15.86
N ASP A 72 -21.08 11.11 15.50
CA ASP A 72 -22.53 11.35 15.44
C ASP A 72 -23.22 10.60 14.31
N SER A 73 -22.55 10.48 13.15
CA SER A 73 -23.08 9.77 11.99
C SER A 73 -22.81 8.26 11.99
N GLY A 74 -21.95 7.79 12.88
CA GLY A 74 -21.40 6.45 12.87
C GLY A 74 -20.20 6.32 11.93
N PHE A 75 -19.57 5.15 11.94
CA PHE A 75 -18.37 4.86 11.17
C PHE A 75 -18.50 3.62 10.27
N ASP A 76 -17.93 3.67 9.08
CA ASP A 76 -17.37 2.47 8.44
C ASP A 76 -15.88 2.30 8.80
N CYS A 77 -15.26 1.18 8.40
CA CYS A 77 -13.89 0.87 8.79
C CYS A 77 -12.87 1.93 8.34
N SER A 78 -12.96 2.43 7.12
CA SER A 78 -12.06 3.46 6.59
C SER A 78 -12.42 4.86 7.11
N GLY A 79 -13.68 5.11 7.44
CA GLY A 79 -14.11 6.35 8.07
C GLY A 79 -13.61 6.52 9.49
N LEU A 80 -13.64 5.44 10.27
CA LEU A 80 -13.02 5.41 11.59
C LEU A 80 -11.53 5.75 11.53
N ILE A 81 -10.78 5.06 10.66
CA ILE A 81 -9.36 5.33 10.46
C ILE A 81 -9.15 6.79 10.02
N GLY A 82 -9.93 7.25 9.04
CA GLY A 82 -9.87 8.63 8.56
C GLY A 82 -10.10 9.68 9.62
N TYR A 83 -11.06 9.45 10.49
CA TYR A 83 -11.39 10.34 11.60
C TYR A 83 -10.26 10.40 12.63
N VAL A 84 -9.79 9.25 13.10
CA VAL A 84 -8.74 9.17 14.12
C VAL A 84 -7.44 9.83 13.63
N TYR A 85 -6.95 9.43 12.47
CA TYR A 85 -5.67 9.99 11.97
C TYR A 85 -5.74 11.48 11.66
N ARG A 86 -6.84 11.96 11.09
CA ARG A 86 -7.01 13.40 10.83
C ARG A 86 -6.93 14.22 12.11
N ASN A 87 -7.53 13.74 13.18
CA ASN A 87 -7.56 14.46 14.45
C ASN A 87 -6.21 14.39 15.20
N GLN A 88 -5.43 13.31 15.02
CA GLN A 88 -4.17 13.15 15.75
C GLN A 88 -2.95 13.67 14.99
N VAL A 89 -2.93 13.56 13.66
CA VAL A 89 -1.75 13.92 12.86
C VAL A 89 -2.05 14.93 11.75
N GLY A 90 -3.27 15.41 11.65
CA GLY A 90 -3.67 16.44 10.68
C GLY A 90 -3.71 15.98 9.22
N THR A 91 -3.23 14.78 8.90
CA THR A 91 -3.21 14.25 7.54
C THR A 91 -4.34 13.24 7.36
N PRO A 92 -5.31 13.50 6.46
CA PRO A 92 -6.36 12.54 6.21
C PRO A 92 -5.80 11.34 5.41
N PRO A 93 -6.00 10.10 5.92
CA PRO A 93 -5.65 8.91 5.16
C PRO A 93 -6.60 8.70 3.96
N PRO A 94 -6.24 7.79 3.05
CA PRO A 94 -7.13 7.39 1.96
C PRO A 94 -8.47 6.87 2.46
N ARG A 95 -9.53 7.06 1.65
CA ARG A 95 -10.91 6.75 2.06
C ARG A 95 -11.35 5.32 1.79
N THR A 96 -10.58 4.53 1.04
CA THR A 96 -10.92 3.14 0.73
C THR A 96 -9.91 2.15 1.33
N VAL A 97 -10.39 0.97 1.71
CA VAL A 97 -9.52 -0.10 2.24
C VAL A 97 -8.43 -0.50 1.24
N ALA A 98 -8.76 -0.54 -0.04
CA ALA A 98 -7.78 -0.83 -1.10
C ALA A 98 -6.62 0.18 -1.12
N GLN A 99 -6.92 1.45 -0.94
CA GLN A 99 -5.91 2.50 -0.86
C GLN A 99 -5.15 2.47 0.48
N LEU A 100 -5.83 2.20 1.60
CA LEU A 100 -5.20 2.02 2.91
C LEU A 100 -4.19 0.86 2.89
N ASN A 101 -4.44 -0.18 2.10
CA ASN A 101 -3.49 -1.29 1.92
C ASN A 101 -2.16 -0.87 1.28
N ASN A 102 -2.09 0.31 0.69
CA ASN A 102 -0.89 0.89 0.09
C ASN A 102 -0.44 2.20 0.77
N TRP A 103 -1.07 2.55 1.88
CA TRP A 103 -0.75 3.77 2.62
C TRP A 103 0.30 3.48 3.70
N GLY A 104 1.37 4.26 3.71
CA GLY A 104 2.54 3.99 4.53
C GLY A 104 3.41 2.84 3.99
N TYR A 105 4.27 2.30 4.82
CA TYR A 105 5.14 1.18 4.46
C TYR A 105 4.67 -0.14 5.10
N ARG A 106 5.00 -1.23 4.46
CA ARG A 106 4.68 -2.56 4.97
C ARG A 106 5.60 -2.90 6.13
N ILE A 107 5.04 -3.50 7.16
CA ILE A 107 5.77 -4.05 8.30
C ILE A 107 5.40 -5.50 8.52
N ASP A 108 6.23 -6.24 9.23
CA ASP A 108 5.96 -7.61 9.63
C ASP A 108 5.14 -7.64 10.92
N GLY A 109 4.42 -8.75 11.14
CA GLY A 109 3.56 -8.90 12.33
C GLY A 109 4.29 -8.78 13.67
N GLY A 110 5.58 -9.14 13.70
CA GLY A 110 6.42 -8.99 14.88
C GLY A 110 6.84 -7.54 15.19
N GLU A 111 6.67 -6.63 14.23
CA GLU A 111 7.04 -5.22 14.35
C GLU A 111 5.83 -4.31 14.66
N LEU A 112 4.63 -4.90 14.81
CA LEU A 112 3.40 -4.15 15.10
C LEU A 112 3.54 -3.33 16.37
N ARG A 113 3.16 -2.06 16.28
CA ARG A 113 3.02 -1.15 17.41
C ARG A 113 1.69 -0.41 17.36
N ALA A 114 1.25 0.10 18.51
CA ALA A 114 0.06 0.93 18.58
C ALA A 114 0.08 2.03 17.49
N GLY A 115 -1.06 2.29 16.88
CA GLY A 115 -1.18 3.24 15.77
C GLY A 115 -0.93 2.64 14.38
N ASP A 116 -0.41 1.42 14.24
CA ASP A 116 -0.30 0.77 12.93
C ASP A 116 -1.68 0.33 12.40
N LEU A 117 -1.80 0.14 11.09
CA LEU A 117 -3.01 -0.39 10.47
C LEU A 117 -2.92 -1.91 10.27
N VAL A 118 -4.04 -2.55 10.51
CA VAL A 118 -4.27 -3.95 10.12
C VAL A 118 -5.26 -3.95 8.95
N VAL A 119 -4.88 -4.54 7.83
CA VAL A 119 -5.70 -4.62 6.62
C VAL A 119 -5.95 -6.09 6.29
N PHE A 120 -7.21 -6.47 6.17
CA PHE A 120 -7.65 -7.85 5.92
C PHE A 120 -8.11 -8.06 4.48
N GLY A 121 -8.10 -9.32 4.05
CA GLY A 121 -8.53 -9.70 2.70
C GLY A 121 -7.46 -9.49 1.63
N THR A 122 -6.19 -9.39 2.01
CA THR A 122 -5.08 -8.99 1.12
C THR A 122 -4.71 -10.03 0.05
N GLY A 123 -5.29 -11.24 0.09
CA GLY A 123 -5.03 -12.29 -0.92
C GLY A 123 -5.71 -12.08 -2.26
N ARG A 124 -6.81 -11.31 -2.30
CA ARG A 124 -7.58 -10.97 -3.52
C ARG A 124 -7.91 -9.50 -3.57
N GLN A 125 -8.74 -9.04 -2.66
CA GLN A 125 -9.17 -7.66 -2.58
C GLN A 125 -9.29 -7.27 -1.10
N PRO A 126 -8.54 -6.27 -0.64
CA PRO A 126 -8.66 -5.77 0.71
C PRO A 126 -10.08 -5.26 0.96
N ASN A 127 -10.73 -5.77 2.00
CA ASN A 127 -12.14 -5.50 2.28
C ASN A 127 -12.42 -4.95 3.68
N HIS A 128 -11.44 -5.01 4.58
CA HIS A 128 -11.60 -4.51 5.94
C HIS A 128 -10.27 -3.98 6.49
N ALA A 129 -10.36 -3.02 7.42
CA ALA A 129 -9.19 -2.46 8.09
C ALA A 129 -9.53 -2.00 9.51
N GLY A 130 -8.51 -1.93 10.35
CA GLY A 130 -8.58 -1.43 11.72
C GLY A 130 -7.27 -0.82 12.17
N ILE A 131 -7.29 -0.21 13.35
CA ILE A 131 -6.14 0.41 14.02
C ILE A 131 -5.65 -0.54 15.11
N TYR A 132 -4.40 -0.95 15.02
CA TYR A 132 -3.76 -1.78 16.05
C TYR A 132 -3.50 -0.95 17.31
N VAL A 133 -3.84 -1.50 18.48
CA VAL A 133 -3.75 -0.79 19.76
C VAL A 133 -2.85 -1.49 20.78
N GLY A 134 -2.13 -2.52 20.34
CA GLY A 134 -1.24 -3.30 21.20
C GLY A 134 -1.82 -4.66 21.60
N GLU A 135 -0.97 -5.54 22.12
CA GLU A 135 -1.32 -6.85 22.69
C GLU A 135 -2.16 -7.75 21.75
N GLY A 136 -1.88 -7.70 20.46
CA GLY A 136 -2.64 -8.46 19.47
C GLY A 136 -4.05 -7.94 19.22
N ARG A 137 -4.41 -6.75 19.71
CA ARG A 137 -5.76 -6.17 19.62
C ARG A 137 -5.82 -5.01 18.64
N PHE A 138 -6.99 -4.84 18.02
CA PHE A 138 -7.23 -3.74 17.09
C PHE A 138 -8.67 -3.22 17.22
N VAL A 139 -8.84 -1.93 16.97
CA VAL A 139 -10.14 -1.26 16.95
C VAL A 139 -10.60 -1.12 15.49
N HIS A 140 -11.85 -1.46 15.24
CA HIS A 140 -12.43 -1.41 13.90
C HIS A 140 -13.95 -1.20 13.94
N ALA A 141 -14.53 -0.81 12.80
CA ALA A 141 -15.97 -0.75 12.57
C ALA A 141 -16.36 -1.92 11.63
N PRO A 142 -16.92 -3.03 12.14
CA PRO A 142 -16.98 -4.29 11.40
C PRO A 142 -17.97 -4.30 10.25
N SER A 143 -19.24 -4.02 10.45
CA SER A 143 -20.27 -4.07 9.41
C SER A 143 -21.61 -3.59 9.93
N THR A 144 -22.57 -3.49 9.03
CA THR A 144 -23.95 -3.07 9.30
C THR A 144 -24.56 -3.82 10.49
N GLY A 145 -25.20 -3.08 11.38
CA GLY A 145 -25.80 -3.60 12.61
C GLY A 145 -24.84 -3.75 13.79
N GLY A 146 -23.54 -3.49 13.57
CA GLY A 146 -22.54 -3.51 14.61
C GLY A 146 -22.16 -2.13 15.14
N THR A 147 -21.16 -2.13 16.01
CA THR A 147 -20.54 -0.93 16.54
C THR A 147 -19.04 -0.99 16.36
N VAL A 148 -18.34 0.13 16.45
CA VAL A 148 -16.88 0.16 16.65
C VAL A 148 -16.55 -0.70 17.85
N ARG A 149 -15.59 -1.62 17.69
CA ARG A 149 -15.24 -2.56 18.76
C ARG A 149 -13.76 -2.92 18.75
N LEU A 150 -13.33 -3.47 19.86
CA LEU A 150 -12.01 -4.02 20.08
C LEU A 150 -12.05 -5.53 19.85
N ASP A 151 -11.26 -6.02 18.90
CA ASP A 151 -11.13 -7.45 18.62
C ASP A 151 -9.66 -7.90 18.71
N HIS A 152 -9.44 -9.21 18.78
CA HIS A 152 -8.12 -9.83 18.84
C HIS A 152 -7.75 -10.42 17.49
N LEU A 153 -6.51 -10.21 17.02
CA LEU A 153 -6.03 -10.73 15.74
C LEU A 153 -6.11 -12.26 15.64
N GLN A 154 -5.87 -12.97 16.76
CA GLN A 154 -5.95 -14.42 16.83
C GLN A 154 -7.38 -14.95 17.03
N SER A 155 -8.38 -14.11 17.29
CA SER A 155 -9.76 -14.56 17.41
C SER A 155 -10.38 -14.86 16.05
N ARG A 156 -11.37 -15.77 16.01
CA ARG A 156 -12.18 -15.96 14.82
C ARG A 156 -13.13 -14.77 14.64
N PRO A 157 -13.32 -14.27 13.41
CA PRO A 157 -12.88 -14.79 12.11
C PRO A 157 -11.50 -14.29 11.65
N TRP A 158 -10.80 -13.43 12.44
CA TRP A 158 -9.63 -12.67 12.01
C TRP A 158 -8.40 -13.55 11.74
N ALA A 159 -8.15 -14.54 12.60
CA ALA A 159 -7.03 -15.47 12.46
C ALA A 159 -7.02 -16.28 11.14
N ARG A 160 -8.15 -16.34 10.45
CA ARG A 160 -8.30 -17.05 9.17
C ARG A 160 -8.15 -16.16 7.95
N GLN A 161 -8.06 -14.85 8.16
CA GLN A 161 -7.92 -13.89 7.08
C GLN A 161 -6.44 -13.54 6.88
N ASN A 162 -6.04 -13.42 5.62
CA ASN A 162 -4.75 -12.85 5.30
C ASN A 162 -4.75 -11.37 5.69
N ALA A 163 -3.88 -11.03 6.63
CA ALA A 163 -3.70 -9.66 7.06
C ALA A 163 -2.38 -9.08 6.53
N ALA A 164 -2.38 -7.81 6.16
CA ALA A 164 -1.20 -7.00 5.95
C ALA A 164 -1.16 -5.90 7.00
N PHE A 165 0.05 -5.49 7.36
CA PHE A 165 0.25 -4.45 8.35
C PHE A 165 0.93 -3.25 7.69
N ARG A 166 0.48 -2.04 8.05
CA ARG A 166 0.95 -0.80 7.47
C ARG A 166 1.27 0.21 8.56
N ARG A 167 2.40 0.85 8.42
CA ARG A 167 2.79 1.98 9.27
C ARG A 167 2.74 3.24 8.43
N PRO A 168 1.74 4.10 8.67
CA PRO A 168 1.61 5.41 8.02
C PRO A 168 2.70 6.39 8.41
#